data_787a43d6cd00978434bd775bf6f9164a
#
_entry.id   787a43d6cd00978434bd775bf6f9164a
#
_cell.length_a   1.000
_cell.length_b   1.000
_cell.length_c   1.000
_cell.angle_alpha   90.00
_cell.angle_beta   90.00
_cell.angle_gamma   90.00
#
_symmetry.space_group_name_H-M   'P 1'
#
loop_
_entity.id
_entity.type
_entity.pdbx_description
1 polymer ?
#
loop_
_entity_poly.entity_id
_entity_poly.type
_entity_poly.pdbx_seq_one_letter_code
_entity_poly.pdbx_strand_id
1 'polypeptide(L)'
;MADLAQPPGVLINASAVGYYGTSADQCFEESSPCGNDVLAGLCQRWEAVAAEKPAATRLVVLRIGIVLAADGGALGKMLPIFRIGFGGPIGSGRQWMSWIERSDLCRMILAALENDAWSGAVNAVAPTPVTMATFSAGLGRCLGRPSLLPVPGPLLKLLLGDGARVVLEGQRVQSARQAALDFSCRFSELPAAFDAATSSTGR
;
A
#
# COMPACT_ATOMS: atom_id res chain seq x y z
N MET A 1 -2.28 -26.75 -0.62
CA MET A 1 -1.78 -26.81 -2.02
C MET A 1 -0.90 -28.02 -2.28
N ALA A 2 -0.15 -28.52 -1.31
CA ALA A 2 0.71 -29.70 -1.47
C ALA A 2 -0.03 -30.98 -1.92
N ASP A 3 -1.32 -31.09 -1.60
CA ASP A 3 -2.14 -32.28 -1.88
C ASP A 3 -2.94 -32.19 -3.20
N LEU A 4 -2.71 -31.15 -4.01
CA LEU A 4 -3.36 -31.03 -5.31
C LEU A 4 -2.70 -31.96 -6.34
N ALA A 5 -3.49 -32.77 -7.05
CA ALA A 5 -2.99 -33.59 -8.13
C ALA A 5 -2.32 -32.81 -9.26
N GLN A 6 -2.72 -31.54 -9.45
CA GLN A 6 -2.12 -30.58 -10.36
C GLN A 6 -1.95 -29.24 -9.61
N PRO A 7 -0.75 -28.93 -9.11
CA PRO A 7 -0.50 -27.66 -8.48
C PRO A 7 -0.58 -26.49 -9.49
N PRO A 8 -1.00 -25.30 -9.07
CA PRO A 8 -1.03 -24.13 -9.95
C PRO A 8 0.39 -23.75 -10.41
N GLY A 9 0.54 -23.23 -11.63
CA GLY A 9 1.83 -22.77 -12.16
C GLY A 9 2.38 -21.57 -11.39
N VAL A 10 1.50 -20.71 -10.85
CA VAL A 10 1.88 -19.53 -10.09
C VAL A 10 0.98 -19.34 -8.86
N LEU A 11 1.59 -18.90 -7.76
CA LEU A 11 0.94 -18.38 -6.57
C LEU A 11 1.31 -16.91 -6.40
N ILE A 12 0.31 -16.02 -6.48
CA ILE A 12 0.49 -14.60 -6.16
C ILE A 12 -0.05 -14.38 -4.75
N ASN A 13 0.85 -14.11 -3.81
CA ASN A 13 0.51 -13.91 -2.41
C ASN A 13 0.50 -12.42 -2.08
N ALA A 14 -0.61 -11.94 -1.51
CA ALA A 14 -0.69 -10.59 -0.98
C ALA A 14 0.03 -10.53 0.37
N SER A 15 0.99 -9.63 0.46
CA SER A 15 1.65 -9.18 1.68
C SER A 15 1.47 -7.65 1.80
N ALA A 16 2.16 -6.99 2.68
CA ALA A 16 2.06 -5.55 2.85
C ALA A 16 3.44 -4.91 3.04
N VAL A 17 3.56 -3.62 2.70
CA VAL A 17 4.76 -2.82 3.00
C VAL A 17 5.04 -2.73 4.50
N GLY A 18 4.06 -3.07 5.35
CA GLY A 18 4.26 -3.27 6.79
C GLY A 18 5.33 -4.30 7.14
N TYR A 19 5.73 -5.15 6.20
CA TYR A 19 6.89 -6.06 6.33
C TYR A 19 8.16 -5.35 6.82
N TYR A 20 8.37 -4.10 6.41
CA TYR A 20 9.58 -3.34 6.72
C TYR A 20 9.55 -2.68 8.11
N GLY A 21 8.40 -2.69 8.79
CA GLY A 21 8.20 -1.89 9.99
C GLY A 21 8.08 -0.39 9.65
N THR A 22 8.35 0.48 10.62
CA THR A 22 8.20 1.92 10.49
C THR A 22 9.51 2.67 10.60
N SER A 23 9.71 3.72 9.79
CA SER A 23 10.86 4.61 9.87
C SER A 23 10.49 6.00 9.35
N ALA A 24 11.03 7.03 10.02
CA ALA A 24 10.88 8.42 9.58
C ALA A 24 11.80 8.74 8.38
N ASP A 25 12.98 8.14 8.33
CA ASP A 25 14.07 8.58 7.46
C ASP A 25 14.49 7.54 6.41
N GLN A 26 14.34 6.25 6.74
CA GLN A 26 14.78 5.17 5.86
C GLN A 26 13.83 4.98 4.68
N CYS A 27 14.39 4.80 3.48
CA CYS A 27 13.69 4.30 2.32
C CYS A 27 13.93 2.79 2.19
N PHE A 28 12.84 2.02 2.09
CA PHE A 28 12.89 0.57 1.98
C PHE A 28 12.66 0.11 0.55
N GLU A 29 13.37 -0.92 0.17
CA GLU A 29 13.25 -1.65 -1.08
C GLU A 29 13.10 -3.14 -0.81
N GLU A 30 12.88 -3.95 -1.86
CA GLU A 30 12.64 -5.40 -1.71
C GLU A 30 13.75 -6.14 -0.96
N SER A 31 14.99 -5.69 -1.07
CA SER A 31 16.17 -6.25 -0.37
C SER A 31 16.29 -5.83 1.10
N SER A 32 15.48 -4.86 1.55
CA SER A 32 15.53 -4.40 2.93
C SER A 32 15.06 -5.48 3.90
N PRO A 33 15.65 -5.57 5.10
CA PRO A 33 15.29 -6.56 6.10
C PRO A 33 13.87 -6.36 6.61
N CYS A 34 13.30 -7.42 7.17
CA CYS A 34 12.03 -7.35 7.90
C CYS A 34 12.16 -6.46 9.12
N GLY A 35 11.14 -5.67 9.40
CA GLY A 35 11.04 -4.91 10.64
C GLY A 35 10.86 -5.79 11.88
N ASN A 36 10.83 -5.17 13.03
CA ASN A 36 10.75 -5.85 14.33
C ASN A 36 9.43 -5.62 15.07
N ASP A 37 8.44 -5.03 14.44
CA ASP A 37 7.13 -4.80 15.02
C ASP A 37 6.15 -5.96 14.74
N VAL A 38 4.96 -5.88 15.35
CA VAL A 38 3.93 -6.94 15.23
C VAL A 38 3.46 -7.13 13.79
N LEU A 39 3.32 -6.04 13.03
CA LEU A 39 2.85 -6.10 11.65
C LEU A 39 3.90 -6.71 10.74
N ALA A 40 5.16 -6.33 10.91
CA ALA A 40 6.29 -6.92 10.18
C ALA A 40 6.38 -8.43 10.44
N GLY A 41 6.29 -8.86 11.70
CA GLY A 41 6.27 -10.27 12.06
C GLY A 41 5.06 -11.03 11.49
N LEU A 42 3.90 -10.38 11.34
CA LEU A 42 2.73 -10.98 10.68
C LEU A 42 2.99 -11.17 9.18
N CYS A 43 3.48 -10.14 8.49
CA CYS A 43 3.82 -10.21 7.07
C CYS A 43 4.88 -11.29 6.81
N GLN A 44 5.92 -11.37 7.65
CA GLN A 44 6.95 -12.39 7.55
C GLN A 44 6.38 -13.82 7.64
N ARG A 45 5.46 -14.06 8.57
CA ARG A 45 4.79 -15.37 8.70
C ARG A 45 3.92 -15.68 7.48
N TRP A 46 3.18 -14.72 6.94
CA TRP A 46 2.40 -14.92 5.71
C TRP A 46 3.29 -15.29 4.52
N GLU A 47 4.40 -14.58 4.36
CA GLU A 47 5.36 -14.87 3.28
C GLU A 47 6.02 -16.24 3.46
N ALA A 48 6.35 -16.63 4.71
CA ALA A 48 6.89 -17.95 5.01
C ALA A 48 5.93 -19.08 4.68
N VAL A 49 4.65 -18.97 5.06
CA VAL A 49 3.62 -19.96 4.70
C VAL A 49 3.43 -20.04 3.17
N ALA A 50 3.45 -18.91 2.47
CA ALA A 50 3.36 -18.90 1.01
C ALA A 50 4.59 -19.59 0.37
N ALA A 51 5.76 -19.54 0.99
CA ALA A 51 6.98 -20.20 0.52
C ALA A 51 6.93 -21.72 0.62
N GLU A 52 6.01 -22.32 1.42
CA GLU A 52 5.75 -23.76 1.51
C GLU A 52 4.99 -24.33 0.29
N LYS A 53 4.77 -23.51 -0.73
CA LYS A 53 4.14 -23.91 -1.99
C LYS A 53 4.87 -25.09 -2.66
N PRO A 54 4.19 -25.87 -3.54
CA PRO A 54 4.85 -26.93 -4.32
C PRO A 54 6.05 -26.39 -5.12
N ALA A 55 7.08 -27.22 -5.30
CA ALA A 55 8.31 -26.82 -6.00
C ALA A 55 8.04 -26.32 -7.44
N ALA A 56 7.06 -26.93 -8.14
CA ALA A 56 6.68 -26.54 -9.49
C ALA A 56 5.89 -25.23 -9.57
N THR A 57 5.42 -24.70 -8.46
CA THR A 57 4.65 -23.44 -8.40
C THR A 57 5.60 -22.25 -8.26
N ARG A 58 5.54 -21.29 -9.15
CA ARG A 58 6.23 -20.00 -9.04
C ARG A 58 5.54 -19.14 -7.95
N LEU A 59 6.30 -18.54 -7.06
CA LEU A 59 5.78 -17.65 -6.04
C LEU A 59 6.09 -16.20 -6.38
N VAL A 60 5.07 -15.36 -6.34
CA VAL A 60 5.19 -13.89 -6.34
C VAL A 60 4.57 -13.36 -5.06
N VAL A 61 5.32 -12.59 -4.30
CA VAL A 61 4.83 -11.92 -3.08
C VAL A 61 4.70 -10.43 -3.37
N LEU A 62 3.49 -9.92 -3.39
CA LEU A 62 3.24 -8.49 -3.55
C LEU A 62 3.15 -7.82 -2.18
N ARG A 63 4.17 -7.04 -1.81
CA ARG A 63 4.15 -6.18 -0.62
C ARG A 63 3.42 -4.90 -0.96
N ILE A 64 2.13 -4.89 -0.67
CA ILE A 64 1.18 -3.88 -1.13
C ILE A 64 1.22 -2.66 -0.22
N GLY A 65 1.33 -1.47 -0.81
CA GLY A 65 1.14 -0.19 -0.16
C GLY A 65 -0.33 0.13 0.09
N ILE A 66 -0.63 1.37 0.46
CA ILE A 66 -2.00 1.83 0.66
C ILE A 66 -2.71 1.91 -0.69
N VAL A 67 -3.71 1.05 -0.89
CA VAL A 67 -4.48 1.02 -2.14
C VAL A 67 -5.47 2.16 -2.16
N LEU A 68 -5.40 2.98 -3.22
CA LEU A 68 -6.31 4.09 -3.44
C LEU A 68 -7.54 3.62 -4.20
N ALA A 69 -8.69 3.57 -3.51
CA ALA A 69 -9.99 3.24 -4.05
C ALA A 69 -11.06 3.98 -3.26
N ALA A 70 -12.03 4.62 -3.94
CA ALA A 70 -13.05 5.42 -3.26
C ALA A 70 -14.12 4.56 -2.56
N ASP A 71 -14.32 3.34 -3.02
CA ASP A 71 -15.32 2.37 -2.52
C ASP A 71 -14.81 1.52 -1.35
N GLY A 72 -13.56 1.76 -0.87
CA GLY A 72 -13.02 0.97 0.24
C GLY A 72 -11.68 1.47 0.76
N GLY A 73 -11.13 0.69 1.70
CA GLY A 73 -9.81 0.94 2.29
C GLY A 73 -9.70 2.29 3.02
N ALA A 74 -8.48 2.82 3.08
CA ALA A 74 -8.19 4.07 3.76
C ALA A 74 -8.88 5.26 3.08
N LEU A 75 -8.78 5.37 1.75
CA LEU A 75 -9.34 6.48 1.00
C LEU A 75 -10.87 6.54 1.15
N GLY A 76 -11.57 5.40 1.02
CA GLY A 76 -13.02 5.33 1.17
C GLY A 76 -13.51 5.82 2.55
N LYS A 77 -12.73 5.56 3.62
CA LYS A 77 -13.03 6.06 4.97
C LYS A 77 -12.74 7.57 5.14
N MET A 78 -11.76 8.09 4.41
CA MET A 78 -11.39 9.51 4.48
C MET A 78 -12.34 10.40 3.67
N LEU A 79 -12.81 9.93 2.52
CA LEU A 79 -13.62 10.72 1.58
C LEU A 79 -14.83 11.41 2.20
N PRO A 80 -15.69 10.77 3.03
CA PRO A 80 -16.85 11.44 3.62
C PRO A 80 -16.44 12.65 4.46
N ILE A 81 -15.36 12.52 5.26
CA ILE A 81 -14.87 13.58 6.15
C ILE A 81 -14.29 14.75 5.34
N PHE A 82 -13.53 14.43 4.28
CA PHE A 82 -12.95 15.44 3.39
C PHE A 82 -14.03 16.18 2.57
N ARG A 83 -15.06 15.46 2.07
CA ARG A 83 -16.17 16.07 1.30
C ARG A 83 -16.95 17.14 2.07
N ILE A 84 -17.07 16.99 3.38
CA ILE A 84 -17.72 17.99 4.25
C ILE A 84 -16.75 19.06 4.76
N GLY A 85 -15.47 19.05 4.32
CA GLY A 85 -14.47 20.08 4.65
C GLY A 85 -13.76 19.90 6.00
N PHE A 86 -13.98 18.77 6.70
CA PHE A 86 -13.36 18.46 7.99
C PHE A 86 -12.11 17.57 7.85
N GLY A 87 -11.60 17.40 6.62
CA GLY A 87 -10.40 16.62 6.36
C GLY A 87 -9.12 17.32 6.78
N GLY A 88 -8.08 16.53 7.04
CA GLY A 88 -6.74 17.03 7.34
C GLY A 88 -5.75 15.92 7.65
N PRO A 89 -4.50 16.28 7.94
CA PRO A 89 -3.47 15.31 8.24
C PRO A 89 -3.76 14.58 9.56
N ILE A 90 -3.41 13.30 9.60
CA ILE A 90 -3.53 12.47 10.79
C ILE A 90 -2.24 12.60 11.61
N GLY A 91 -2.36 12.83 12.91
CA GLY A 91 -1.22 12.95 13.83
C GLY A 91 -0.30 14.10 13.44
N SER A 92 1.02 13.83 13.32
CA SER A 92 2.02 14.84 12.94
C SER A 92 1.98 15.21 11.46
N GLY A 93 1.33 14.39 10.64
CA GLY A 93 1.35 14.50 9.18
C GLY A 93 2.69 14.18 8.52
N ARG A 94 3.75 13.89 9.29
CA ARG A 94 5.10 13.62 8.78
C ARG A 94 5.35 12.16 8.41
N GLN A 95 4.49 11.24 8.87
CA GLN A 95 4.61 9.83 8.53
C GLN A 95 4.46 9.60 7.03
N TRP A 96 5.25 8.66 6.53
CA TRP A 96 5.26 8.29 5.12
C TRP A 96 4.04 7.46 4.73
N MET A 97 3.54 7.70 3.53
CA MET A 97 2.44 7.00 2.89
C MET A 97 2.96 6.43 1.57
N SER A 98 3.25 5.13 1.55
CA SER A 98 3.53 4.40 0.31
C SER A 98 2.21 3.87 -0.22
N TRP A 99 1.84 4.28 -1.42
CA TRP A 99 0.50 4.07 -1.99
C TRP A 99 0.58 3.45 -3.38
N ILE A 100 -0.54 2.91 -3.84
CA ILE A 100 -0.74 2.46 -5.22
C ILE A 100 -2.21 2.71 -5.61
N GLU A 101 -2.46 3.13 -6.86
CA GLU A 101 -3.83 3.19 -7.37
C GLU A 101 -4.33 1.77 -7.69
N ARG A 102 -5.62 1.49 -7.43
CA ARG A 102 -6.22 0.15 -7.53
C ARG A 102 -6.02 -0.51 -8.89
N SER A 103 -6.20 0.23 -9.99
CA SER A 103 -6.04 -0.36 -11.33
C SER A 103 -4.59 -0.70 -11.65
N ASP A 104 -3.62 0.04 -11.11
CA ASP A 104 -2.22 -0.30 -11.22
C ASP A 104 -1.87 -1.57 -10.42
N LEU A 105 -2.46 -1.75 -9.24
CA LEU A 105 -2.33 -3.01 -8.49
C LEU A 105 -2.92 -4.18 -9.28
N CYS A 106 -4.09 -4.03 -9.89
CA CYS A 106 -4.70 -5.06 -10.73
C CYS A 106 -3.81 -5.40 -11.94
N ARG A 107 -3.24 -4.39 -12.60
CA ARG A 107 -2.27 -4.60 -13.70
C ARG A 107 -1.02 -5.33 -13.25
N MET A 108 -0.52 -5.01 -12.05
CA MET A 108 0.64 -5.69 -11.48
C MET A 108 0.35 -7.17 -11.20
N ILE A 109 -0.83 -7.50 -10.68
CA ILE A 109 -1.28 -8.87 -10.49
C ILE A 109 -1.36 -9.60 -11.83
N LEU A 110 -1.93 -8.99 -12.88
CA LEU A 110 -2.00 -9.58 -14.22
C LEU A 110 -0.60 -9.80 -14.80
N ALA A 111 0.29 -8.81 -14.72
CA ALA A 111 1.67 -8.95 -15.17
C ALA A 111 2.41 -10.08 -14.44
N ALA A 112 2.20 -10.21 -13.12
CA ALA A 112 2.77 -11.30 -12.33
C ALA A 112 2.19 -12.67 -12.71
N LEU A 113 0.95 -12.73 -13.18
CA LEU A 113 0.30 -13.95 -13.65
C LEU A 113 0.86 -14.40 -15.01
N GLU A 114 1.03 -13.46 -15.93
CA GLU A 114 1.32 -13.70 -17.34
C GLU A 114 2.82 -13.78 -17.65
N ASN A 115 3.68 -13.16 -16.84
CA ASN A 115 5.11 -13.05 -17.08
C ASN A 115 5.94 -13.85 -16.06
N ASP A 116 6.61 -14.89 -16.52
CA ASP A 116 7.40 -15.80 -15.69
C ASP A 116 8.64 -15.15 -15.05
N ALA A 117 9.08 -13.98 -15.51
CA ALA A 117 10.15 -13.20 -14.88
C ALA A 117 9.75 -12.69 -13.47
N TRP A 118 8.44 -12.61 -13.18
CA TRP A 118 7.95 -12.23 -11.87
C TRP A 118 8.08 -13.37 -10.88
N SER A 119 8.97 -13.23 -9.91
CA SER A 119 9.19 -14.21 -8.84
C SER A 119 9.69 -13.52 -7.56
N GLY A 120 9.42 -14.11 -6.39
CA GLY A 120 9.81 -13.55 -5.10
C GLY A 120 9.06 -12.26 -4.74
N ALA A 121 9.63 -11.47 -3.83
CA ALA A 121 9.00 -10.25 -3.33
C ALA A 121 9.11 -9.09 -4.33
N VAL A 122 7.99 -8.36 -4.51
CA VAL A 122 7.89 -7.12 -5.29
C VAL A 122 7.07 -6.11 -4.50
N ASN A 123 7.57 -4.90 -4.34
CA ASN A 123 6.84 -3.82 -3.70
C ASN A 123 5.78 -3.27 -4.66
N ALA A 124 4.52 -3.47 -4.31
CA ALA A 124 3.38 -2.96 -5.06
C ALA A 124 3.03 -1.54 -4.58
N VAL A 125 3.84 -0.58 -5.01
CA VAL A 125 3.75 0.85 -4.66
C VAL A 125 3.95 1.72 -5.89
N ALA A 126 3.34 2.90 -5.89
CA ALA A 126 3.68 3.95 -6.84
C ALA A 126 5.10 4.49 -6.57
N PRO A 127 5.79 5.03 -7.59
CA PRO A 127 7.20 5.43 -7.47
C PRO A 127 7.43 6.59 -6.50
N THR A 128 6.39 7.37 -6.20
CA THR A 128 6.48 8.61 -5.42
C THR A 128 5.76 8.48 -4.07
N PRO A 129 6.38 7.89 -3.03
CA PRO A 129 5.82 7.91 -1.68
C PRO A 129 5.75 9.35 -1.16
N VAL A 130 4.72 9.67 -0.37
CA VAL A 130 4.48 11.03 0.13
C VAL A 130 4.29 11.01 1.64
N THR A 131 4.32 12.19 2.27
CA THR A 131 3.91 12.33 3.68
C THR A 131 2.39 12.38 3.80
N MET A 132 1.87 12.06 4.98
CA MET A 132 0.45 12.18 5.28
C MET A 132 -0.07 13.61 5.10
N ALA A 133 0.74 14.62 5.40
CA ALA A 133 0.39 16.01 5.16
C ALA A 133 0.23 16.30 3.66
N THR A 134 1.16 15.83 2.82
CA THR A 134 1.09 15.96 1.37
C THR A 134 -0.11 15.22 0.81
N PHE A 135 -0.36 14.01 1.30
CA PHE A 135 -1.52 13.20 0.92
C PHE A 135 -2.84 13.92 1.22
N SER A 136 -3.00 14.42 2.46
CA SER A 136 -4.21 15.13 2.89
C SER A 136 -4.43 16.42 2.10
N ALA A 137 -3.36 17.22 1.89
CA ALA A 137 -3.44 18.43 1.09
C ALA A 137 -3.82 18.13 -0.37
N GLY A 138 -3.28 17.05 -0.95
CA GLY A 138 -3.61 16.57 -2.29
C GLY A 138 -5.08 16.16 -2.41
N LEU A 139 -5.58 15.38 -1.45
CA LEU A 139 -6.98 14.95 -1.41
C LEU A 139 -7.94 16.14 -1.25
N GLY A 140 -7.62 17.08 -0.36
CA GLY A 140 -8.40 18.31 -0.21
C GLY A 140 -8.49 19.11 -1.51
N ARG A 141 -7.37 19.28 -2.22
CA ARG A 141 -7.34 19.97 -3.53
C ARG A 141 -8.18 19.24 -4.58
N CYS A 142 -8.05 17.92 -4.72
CA CYS A 142 -8.85 17.11 -5.63
C CYS A 142 -10.36 17.29 -5.39
N LEU A 143 -10.78 17.36 -4.14
CA LEU A 143 -12.19 17.53 -3.77
C LEU A 143 -12.67 18.99 -3.74
N GLY A 144 -11.79 19.97 -3.96
CA GLY A 144 -12.12 21.40 -3.81
C GLY A 144 -12.51 21.77 -2.37
N ARG A 145 -11.92 21.13 -1.38
CA ARG A 145 -12.21 21.30 0.05
C ARG A 145 -10.96 21.65 0.86
N PRO A 146 -11.09 22.48 1.93
CA PRO A 146 -9.99 22.68 2.85
C PRO A 146 -9.58 21.37 3.53
N SER A 147 -8.30 21.22 3.84
CA SER A 147 -7.74 20.05 4.52
C SER A 147 -6.84 20.46 5.69
N LEU A 148 -7.34 21.40 6.50
CA LEU A 148 -6.56 22.10 7.51
C LEU A 148 -6.75 21.57 8.93
N LEU A 149 -7.77 20.72 9.16
CA LEU A 149 -8.12 20.24 10.50
C LEU A 149 -7.37 18.93 10.82
N PRO A 150 -6.25 18.99 11.55
CA PRO A 150 -5.52 17.77 11.88
C PRO A 150 -6.34 16.91 12.84
N VAL A 151 -6.32 15.60 12.60
CA VAL A 151 -6.87 14.62 13.56
C VAL A 151 -5.80 14.37 14.62
N PRO A 152 -5.99 14.78 15.89
CA PRO A 152 -4.97 14.64 16.91
C PRO A 152 -4.62 13.17 17.19
N GLY A 153 -3.31 12.86 17.24
CA GLY A 153 -2.82 11.51 17.53
C GLY A 153 -3.37 10.92 18.85
N PRO A 154 -3.48 11.66 19.95
CA PRO A 154 -4.07 11.18 21.18
C PRO A 154 -5.55 10.73 21.04
N LEU A 155 -6.35 11.43 20.22
CA LEU A 155 -7.72 11.04 19.93
C LEU A 155 -7.78 9.70 19.18
N LEU A 156 -6.88 9.49 18.22
CA LEU A 156 -6.78 8.22 17.49
C LEU A 156 -6.33 7.07 18.40
N LYS A 157 -5.39 7.31 19.30
CA LYS A 157 -4.98 6.31 20.30
C LYS A 157 -6.13 5.91 21.20
N LEU A 158 -6.96 6.87 21.59
CA LEU A 158 -8.15 6.61 22.41
C LEU A 158 -9.20 5.77 21.65
N LEU A 159 -9.39 6.04 20.35
CA LEU A 159 -10.42 5.37 19.53
C LEU A 159 -9.96 4.01 18.98
N LEU A 160 -8.68 3.85 18.65
CA LEU A 160 -8.14 2.68 17.95
C LEU A 160 -7.19 1.85 18.81
N GLY A 161 -6.85 2.30 20.02
CA GLY A 161 -5.88 1.62 20.88
C GLY A 161 -4.54 1.44 20.17
N ASP A 162 -3.97 0.23 20.26
CA ASP A 162 -2.69 -0.11 19.60
C ASP A 162 -2.78 -0.08 18.06
N GLY A 163 -3.97 -0.21 17.48
CA GLY A 163 -4.20 -0.07 16.05
C GLY A 163 -3.92 1.34 15.52
N ALA A 164 -3.86 2.36 16.40
CA ALA A 164 -3.49 3.71 16.02
C ALA A 164 -2.08 3.82 15.44
N ARG A 165 -1.15 2.91 15.82
CA ARG A 165 0.22 2.89 15.30
C ARG A 165 0.24 2.72 13.77
N VAL A 166 -0.60 1.87 13.23
CA VAL A 166 -0.70 1.62 11.77
C VAL A 166 -1.04 2.90 11.00
N VAL A 167 -1.73 3.85 11.63
CA VAL A 167 -2.19 5.10 11.03
C VAL A 167 -1.25 6.28 11.35
N LEU A 168 -0.60 6.23 12.53
CA LEU A 168 0.27 7.30 13.02
C LEU A 168 1.74 7.12 12.62
N GLU A 169 2.13 5.91 12.29
CA GLU A 169 3.47 5.56 11.85
C GLU A 169 3.41 5.13 10.38
N GLY A 170 4.53 5.16 9.68
CA GLY A 170 4.56 4.81 8.27
C GLY A 170 5.96 4.49 7.80
N GLN A 171 6.06 4.01 6.59
CA GLN A 171 7.30 3.66 5.94
C GLN A 171 7.38 4.25 4.53
N ARG A 172 8.56 4.74 4.19
CA ARG A 172 8.88 5.16 2.84
C ARG A 172 9.36 3.95 2.07
N VAL A 173 8.57 3.46 1.13
CA VAL A 173 8.87 2.27 0.33
C VAL A 173 8.90 2.63 -1.14
N GLN A 174 9.90 2.14 -1.85
CA GLN A 174 10.02 2.18 -3.30
C GLN A 174 10.23 0.77 -3.83
N SER A 175 10.08 0.56 -5.14
CA SER A 175 10.41 -0.70 -5.77
C SER A 175 11.66 -0.53 -6.63
N ALA A 176 12.69 -1.33 -6.33
CA ALA A 176 13.86 -1.49 -7.18
C ALA A 176 13.60 -2.48 -8.32
N ARG A 177 12.50 -3.24 -8.28
CA ARG A 177 12.25 -4.35 -9.20
C ARG A 177 11.27 -4.03 -10.32
N GLN A 178 10.35 -3.07 -10.15
CA GLN A 178 9.32 -2.80 -11.15
C GLN A 178 9.89 -2.52 -12.54
N ALA A 179 10.90 -1.66 -12.63
CA ALA A 179 11.54 -1.34 -13.92
C ALA A 179 12.24 -2.56 -14.56
N ALA A 180 12.91 -3.41 -13.78
CA ALA A 180 13.54 -4.63 -14.26
C ALA A 180 12.53 -5.70 -14.71
N LEU A 181 11.28 -5.61 -14.24
CA LEU A 181 10.15 -6.47 -14.61
C LEU A 181 9.28 -5.86 -15.73
N ASP A 182 9.78 -4.80 -16.39
CA ASP A 182 9.08 -4.04 -17.44
C ASP A 182 7.68 -3.57 -17.00
N PHE A 183 7.57 -3.14 -15.73
CA PHE A 183 6.34 -2.60 -15.19
C PHE A 183 6.48 -1.14 -14.81
N SER A 184 5.50 -0.33 -15.23
CA SER A 184 5.37 1.05 -14.81
C SER A 184 3.94 1.34 -14.38
N CYS A 185 3.80 2.08 -13.27
CA CYS A 185 2.51 2.58 -12.82
C CYS A 185 1.97 3.63 -13.82
N ARG A 186 0.69 3.57 -14.12
CA ARG A 186 -0.01 4.63 -14.89
C ARG A 186 -0.17 5.88 -14.05
N PHE A 187 -0.34 5.69 -12.75
CA PHE A 187 -0.51 6.77 -11.78
C PHE A 187 0.76 6.87 -10.93
N SER A 188 1.73 7.64 -11.41
CA SER A 188 2.98 7.92 -10.69
C SER A 188 2.85 9.05 -9.67
N GLU A 189 1.83 9.93 -9.84
CA GLU A 189 1.59 11.11 -9.02
C GLU A 189 0.20 11.11 -8.39
N LEU A 190 0.09 11.58 -7.14
CA LEU A 190 -1.15 11.57 -6.37
C LEU A 190 -2.34 12.29 -7.03
N PRO A 191 -2.20 13.46 -7.67
CA PRO A 191 -3.36 14.14 -8.26
C PRO A 191 -4.11 13.26 -9.26
N ALA A 192 -3.39 12.66 -10.21
CA ALA A 192 -3.98 11.77 -11.20
C ALA A 192 -4.58 10.51 -10.58
N ALA A 193 -3.95 9.97 -9.53
CA ALA A 193 -4.45 8.80 -8.80
C ALA A 193 -5.75 9.13 -8.02
N PHE A 194 -5.83 10.29 -7.40
CA PHE A 194 -7.06 10.74 -6.73
C PHE A 194 -8.20 10.98 -7.71
N ASP A 195 -7.93 11.64 -8.84
CA ASP A 195 -8.92 11.87 -9.88
C ASP A 195 -9.48 10.53 -10.40
N ALA A 196 -8.62 9.57 -10.71
CA ALA A 196 -9.03 8.23 -11.14
C ALA A 196 -9.85 7.50 -10.06
N ALA A 197 -9.36 7.49 -8.81
CA ALA A 197 -10.01 6.79 -7.72
C ALA A 197 -11.38 7.40 -7.35
N THR A 198 -11.55 8.72 -7.45
CA THR A 198 -12.78 9.41 -7.08
C THR A 198 -13.82 9.48 -8.22
N SER A 199 -13.38 9.46 -9.49
CA SER A 199 -14.26 9.47 -10.66
C SER A 199 -14.98 8.14 -10.88
N SER A 200 -14.43 7.02 -10.41
CA SER A 200 -15.00 5.67 -10.57
C SER A 200 -16.24 5.38 -9.70
N THR A 201 -16.66 6.33 -8.86
CA THR A 201 -17.82 6.17 -7.94
C THR A 201 -19.17 6.54 -8.60
N GLY A 202 -19.20 6.87 -9.90
CA GLY A 202 -20.37 7.34 -10.63
C GLY A 202 -20.94 6.37 -11.67
N ARG A 203 -20.58 5.07 -11.61
CA ARG A 203 -21.19 4.06 -12.49
C ARG A 203 -21.74 2.89 -11.70
#